data_d545b6caae13956a38f4648b8b94b924
#
_entry.id   d545b6caae13956a38f4648b8b94b924
#
_cell.length_a   1.000
_cell.length_b   1.000
_cell.length_c   1.000
_cell.angle_alpha   90.00
_cell.angle_beta   90.00
_cell.angle_gamma   90.00
#
_symmetry.space_group_name_H-M   'P 1'
#
loop_
_entity.id
_entity.type
_entity.pdbx_description
1 polymer ?
#
loop_
_entity_poly.entity_id
_entity_poly.type
_entity_poly.pdbx_seq_one_letter_code
_entity_poly.pdbx_strand_id
1 'polypeptide(L)'
;VVRQAHIEKAVARIARIPSRRISTSDLDKLKNLQLDLQKVIFGQDQALEALVRAIKISRAGMTGSTRPVGSFLFTGPTGVGKTEVAKQLAGSLGVNFMRFDMSEYMEKHAVARFIGAPPGYIGYERGGALTDSIRKHPYSVLLLDEIEKAHEDVFNILLQVMDYATLTDNTGKKADFRNVILIMTSNAGAREMAKGSIGFSRDSKDAEYKGKAAIEKLFSPEFRNRLDGIISFAVLSQETMQLVVDKFIRELNLQL
;
A
#
# COMPACT_ATOMS: atom_id res chain seq x y z
N VAL A 1 29.36 9.69 28.85
CA VAL A 1 30.12 9.55 27.60
C VAL A 1 29.13 9.35 26.46
N VAL A 2 29.08 10.28 25.51
CA VAL A 2 28.24 10.16 24.32
C VAL A 2 28.84 9.08 23.42
N ARG A 3 28.07 8.01 23.12
CA ARG A 3 28.48 6.92 22.22
C ARG A 3 27.90 7.19 20.83
N GLN A 4 28.52 6.61 19.80
CA GLN A 4 28.06 6.69 18.41
C GLN A 4 26.55 6.37 18.30
N ALA A 5 26.08 5.35 18.97
CA ALA A 5 24.65 4.96 19.00
C ALA A 5 23.71 6.06 19.52
N HIS A 6 24.19 6.96 20.39
CA HIS A 6 23.39 8.09 20.87
C HIS A 6 23.26 9.17 19.81
N ILE A 7 24.33 9.41 19.05
CA ILE A 7 24.36 10.36 17.93
C ILE A 7 23.47 9.85 16.81
N GLU A 8 23.60 8.59 16.43
CA GLU A 8 22.78 7.92 15.43
C GLU A 8 21.29 8.01 15.78
N LYS A 9 20.93 7.73 17.04
CA LYS A 9 19.56 7.84 17.53
C LYS A 9 19.02 9.27 17.50
N ALA A 10 19.86 10.25 17.81
CA ALA A 10 19.50 11.67 17.75
C ALA A 10 19.31 12.14 16.29
N VAL A 11 20.22 11.77 15.39
CA VAL A 11 20.13 12.08 13.96
C VAL A 11 18.91 11.40 13.35
N ALA A 12 18.66 10.13 13.65
CA ALA A 12 17.46 9.42 13.20
C ALA A 12 16.17 10.13 13.65
N ARG A 13 16.13 10.61 14.90
CA ARG A 13 14.98 11.35 15.44
C ARG A 13 14.77 12.70 14.76
N ILE A 14 15.84 13.44 14.50
CA ILE A 14 15.79 14.75 13.81
C ILE A 14 15.40 14.56 12.34
N ALA A 15 16.00 13.60 11.65
CA ALA A 15 15.73 13.27 10.26
C ALA A 15 14.42 12.48 10.06
N ARG A 16 13.71 12.13 11.14
CA ARG A 16 12.50 11.27 11.12
C ARG A 16 12.72 9.93 10.45
N ILE A 17 13.96 9.44 10.47
CA ILE A 17 14.33 8.12 9.98
C ILE A 17 14.00 7.11 11.08
N PRO A 18 13.35 5.97 10.79
CA PRO A 18 13.16 4.90 11.77
C PRO A 18 14.52 4.51 12.36
N SER A 19 14.65 4.54 13.69
CA SER A 19 15.91 4.30 14.41
C SER A 19 16.54 2.93 14.12
N ARG A 20 15.78 2.02 13.52
CA ARG A 20 16.20 0.69 13.10
C ARG A 20 16.86 0.64 11.71
N ARG A 21 16.96 1.77 10.98
CA ARG A 21 17.56 1.81 9.62
C ARG A 21 19.08 2.00 9.56
N ILE A 22 19.73 2.18 10.69
CA ILE A 22 21.17 2.45 10.76
C ILE A 22 22.00 1.19 11.06
N SER A 23 21.40 0.00 11.03
CA SER A 23 22.11 -1.25 11.31
C SER A 23 21.87 -2.31 10.23
N THR A 24 22.79 -3.24 10.13
CA THR A 24 22.76 -4.51 9.34
C THR A 24 21.42 -5.28 9.42
N SER A 25 20.49 -4.86 10.29
CA SER A 25 19.21 -5.50 10.55
C SER A 25 18.17 -5.34 9.42
N ASP A 26 18.35 -4.43 8.45
CA ASP A 26 17.35 -4.24 7.38
C ASP A 26 17.39 -5.39 6.36
N LEU A 27 18.58 -5.93 6.10
CA LEU A 27 18.73 -7.14 5.27
C LEU A 27 18.09 -8.36 5.94
N ASP A 28 18.24 -8.47 7.27
CA ASP A 28 17.68 -9.58 8.03
C ASP A 28 16.15 -9.49 8.12
N LYS A 29 15.58 -8.29 8.23
CA LYS A 29 14.14 -8.09 8.16
C LYS A 29 13.57 -8.44 6.78
N LEU A 30 14.26 -8.04 5.70
CA LEU A 30 13.83 -8.38 4.35
C LEU A 30 13.97 -9.89 4.06
N LYS A 31 14.96 -10.58 4.67
CA LYS A 31 15.07 -12.04 4.58
C LYS A 31 13.87 -12.74 5.23
N ASN A 32 13.50 -12.30 6.43
CA ASN A 32 12.46 -12.93 7.25
C ASN A 32 11.05 -12.41 6.94
N LEU A 33 10.91 -11.35 6.14
CA LEU A 33 9.66 -10.65 5.88
C LEU A 33 8.53 -11.60 5.45
N GLN A 34 8.81 -12.54 4.55
CA GLN A 34 7.82 -13.51 4.09
C GLN A 34 7.31 -14.39 5.23
N LEU A 35 8.23 -14.95 6.03
CA LEU A 35 7.87 -15.80 7.17
C LEU A 35 7.07 -15.02 8.22
N ASP A 36 7.44 -13.77 8.48
CA ASP A 36 6.75 -12.95 9.47
C ASP A 36 5.33 -12.58 9.00
N LEU A 37 5.14 -12.31 7.72
CA LEU A 37 3.81 -12.08 7.16
C LEU A 37 2.97 -13.37 7.17
N GLN A 38 3.52 -14.52 6.82
CA GLN A 38 2.82 -15.81 6.81
C GLN A 38 2.35 -16.27 8.21
N LYS A 39 3.01 -15.82 9.29
CA LYS A 39 2.57 -16.11 10.68
C LYS A 39 1.22 -15.48 11.03
N VAL A 40 0.87 -14.37 10.36
CA VAL A 40 -0.30 -13.55 10.72
C VAL A 40 -1.33 -13.46 9.61
N ILE A 41 -0.95 -13.75 8.36
CA ILE A 41 -1.82 -13.73 7.19
C ILE A 41 -1.98 -15.16 6.69
N PHE A 42 -3.21 -15.63 6.61
CA PHE A 42 -3.51 -17.00 6.22
C PHE A 42 -4.11 -17.07 4.81
N GLY A 43 -3.72 -18.11 4.05
CA GLY A 43 -4.31 -18.45 2.75
C GLY A 43 -3.98 -17.49 1.61
N GLN A 44 -2.91 -16.68 1.74
CA GLN A 44 -2.48 -15.72 0.72
C GLN A 44 -1.00 -15.88 0.34
N ASP A 45 -0.47 -17.11 0.42
CA ASP A 45 0.97 -17.38 0.26
C ASP A 45 1.53 -16.86 -1.06
N GLN A 46 0.82 -17.07 -2.18
CA GLN A 46 1.23 -16.58 -3.49
C GLN A 46 1.28 -15.05 -3.56
N ALA A 47 0.29 -14.39 -2.99
CA ALA A 47 0.25 -12.92 -2.93
C ALA A 47 1.40 -12.37 -2.07
N LEU A 48 1.68 -12.99 -0.92
CA LEU A 48 2.78 -12.61 -0.05
C LEU A 48 4.14 -12.83 -0.70
N GLU A 49 4.34 -13.96 -1.38
CA GLU A 49 5.58 -14.24 -2.11
C GLU A 49 5.83 -13.21 -3.21
N ALA A 50 4.81 -12.92 -4.04
CA ALA A 50 4.91 -11.93 -5.10
C ALA A 50 5.23 -10.53 -4.55
N LEU A 51 4.56 -10.11 -3.47
CA LEU A 51 4.80 -8.83 -2.80
C LEU A 51 6.23 -8.73 -2.25
N VAL A 52 6.66 -9.72 -1.48
CA VAL A 52 8.00 -9.73 -0.87
C VAL A 52 9.09 -9.75 -1.91
N ARG A 53 8.92 -10.54 -2.98
CA ARG A 53 9.84 -10.57 -4.11
C ARG A 53 9.96 -9.19 -4.77
N ALA A 54 8.85 -8.52 -5.04
CA ALA A 54 8.86 -7.20 -5.66
C ALA A 54 9.51 -6.14 -4.76
N ILE A 55 9.24 -6.16 -3.44
CA ILE A 55 9.89 -5.27 -2.47
C ILE A 55 11.41 -5.52 -2.41
N LYS A 56 11.85 -6.79 -2.43
CA LYS A 56 13.27 -7.12 -2.44
C LYS A 56 13.98 -6.60 -3.68
N ILE A 57 13.37 -6.73 -4.86
CA ILE A 57 13.91 -6.22 -6.13
C ILE A 57 14.03 -4.70 -6.08
N SER A 58 12.99 -4.01 -5.63
CA SER A 58 12.99 -2.56 -5.51
C SER A 58 14.08 -2.07 -4.55
N ARG A 59 14.21 -2.70 -3.38
CA ARG A 59 15.23 -2.33 -2.40
C ARG A 59 16.66 -2.69 -2.78
N ALA A 60 16.85 -3.61 -3.72
CA ALA A 60 18.16 -3.91 -4.29
C ALA A 60 18.70 -2.79 -5.21
N GLY A 61 17.97 -1.68 -5.38
CA GLY A 61 18.39 -0.53 -6.18
C GLY A 61 18.17 -0.70 -7.68
N MET A 62 17.37 -1.70 -8.09
CA MET A 62 17.04 -1.94 -9.50
C MET A 62 15.97 -0.97 -10.02
N THR A 63 15.25 -0.29 -9.12
CA THR A 63 14.33 0.80 -9.45
C THR A 63 15.04 2.13 -9.29
N GLY A 64 14.86 3.05 -10.26
CA GLY A 64 15.56 4.35 -10.27
C GLY A 64 15.34 5.17 -9.00
N SER A 65 16.29 5.99 -8.62
CA SER A 65 16.30 6.82 -7.41
C SER A 65 15.19 7.87 -7.32
N THR A 66 14.42 8.05 -8.39
CA THR A 66 13.35 9.05 -8.52
C THR A 66 11.94 8.49 -8.30
N ARG A 67 11.81 7.21 -7.96
CA ARG A 67 10.52 6.54 -7.75
C ARG A 67 10.31 6.16 -6.28
N PRO A 68 9.07 5.91 -5.83
CA PRO A 68 8.78 5.29 -4.54
C PRO A 68 9.52 3.94 -4.36
N VAL A 69 9.63 3.45 -3.12
CA VAL A 69 10.17 2.10 -2.86
C VAL A 69 9.44 1.02 -3.64
N GLY A 70 8.15 1.19 -3.85
CA GLY A 70 7.33 0.31 -4.66
C GLY A 70 5.89 0.82 -4.72
N SER A 71 5.23 0.54 -5.85
CA SER A 71 3.85 0.92 -6.12
C SER A 71 3.07 -0.33 -6.52
N PHE A 72 2.16 -0.78 -5.64
CA PHE A 72 1.46 -2.06 -5.78
C PHE A 72 -0.05 -1.87 -5.84
N LEU A 73 -0.70 -2.65 -6.71
CA LEU A 73 -2.15 -2.76 -6.75
C LEU A 73 -2.56 -4.14 -6.21
N PHE A 74 -3.28 -4.15 -5.08
CA PHE A 74 -3.86 -5.35 -4.48
C PHE A 74 -5.27 -5.54 -5.01
N THR A 75 -5.53 -6.64 -5.69
CA THR A 75 -6.81 -6.96 -6.28
C THR A 75 -7.41 -8.21 -5.65
N GLY A 76 -8.73 -8.30 -5.62
CA GLY A 76 -9.43 -9.47 -5.08
C GLY A 76 -10.66 -9.09 -4.25
N PRO A 77 -11.44 -10.08 -3.79
CA PRO A 77 -12.67 -9.87 -3.04
C PRO A 77 -12.48 -9.04 -1.77
N THR A 78 -13.58 -8.49 -1.28
CA THR A 78 -13.59 -7.84 0.04
C THR A 78 -13.38 -8.89 1.14
N GLY A 79 -12.67 -8.52 2.22
CA GLY A 79 -12.50 -9.39 3.39
C GLY A 79 -11.39 -10.45 3.28
N VAL A 80 -10.62 -10.50 2.18
CA VAL A 80 -9.54 -11.50 1.99
C VAL A 80 -8.20 -11.11 2.63
N GLY A 81 -8.11 -9.93 3.29
CA GLY A 81 -6.92 -9.52 4.04
C GLY A 81 -6.04 -8.48 3.37
N LYS A 82 -6.44 -7.84 2.25
CA LYS A 82 -5.62 -6.83 1.54
C LYS A 82 -5.10 -5.72 2.46
N THR A 83 -5.99 -5.11 3.23
CA THR A 83 -5.67 -4.03 4.18
C THR A 83 -4.78 -4.54 5.32
N GLU A 84 -5.04 -5.75 5.81
CA GLU A 84 -4.25 -6.37 6.88
C GLU A 84 -2.81 -6.64 6.42
N VAL A 85 -2.60 -7.12 5.19
CA VAL A 85 -1.25 -7.31 4.62
C VAL A 85 -0.47 -5.99 4.61
N ALA A 86 -1.09 -4.88 4.19
CA ALA A 86 -0.43 -3.57 4.18
C ALA A 86 -0.05 -3.10 5.60
N LYS A 87 -0.92 -3.31 6.58
CA LYS A 87 -0.68 -2.99 7.99
C LYS A 87 0.46 -3.84 8.58
N GLN A 88 0.42 -5.15 8.37
CA GLN A 88 1.46 -6.07 8.85
C GLN A 88 2.81 -5.84 8.16
N LEU A 89 2.80 -5.49 6.88
CA LEU A 89 4.01 -5.08 6.14
C LEU A 89 4.68 -3.87 6.82
N ALA A 90 3.91 -2.85 7.17
CA ALA A 90 4.43 -1.68 7.86
C ALA A 90 5.03 -2.05 9.23
N GLY A 91 4.35 -2.91 9.99
CA GLY A 91 4.83 -3.43 11.28
C GLY A 91 6.14 -4.21 11.15
N SER A 92 6.23 -5.15 10.21
CA SER A 92 7.43 -5.96 9.97
C SER A 92 8.63 -5.13 9.50
N LEU A 93 8.38 -4.11 8.69
CA LEU A 93 9.42 -3.17 8.25
C LEU A 93 9.78 -2.13 9.32
N GLY A 94 8.94 -1.95 10.35
CA GLY A 94 9.12 -0.94 11.39
C GLY A 94 8.94 0.48 10.89
N VAL A 95 8.04 0.69 9.93
CA VAL A 95 7.67 2.01 9.36
C VAL A 95 6.23 2.36 9.72
N ASN A 96 5.84 3.62 9.50
CA ASN A 96 4.48 4.06 9.78
C ASN A 96 3.49 3.47 8.78
N PHE A 97 2.28 3.18 9.24
CA PHE A 97 1.15 2.81 8.41
C PHE A 97 0.18 3.99 8.29
N MET A 98 -0.16 4.35 7.06
CA MET A 98 -1.15 5.39 6.76
C MET A 98 -2.19 4.81 5.80
N ARG A 99 -3.46 5.08 6.08
CA ARG A 99 -4.58 4.63 5.26
C ARG A 99 -5.47 5.81 4.88
N PHE A 100 -5.81 5.89 3.61
CA PHE A 100 -6.84 6.78 3.07
C PHE A 100 -7.88 5.93 2.36
N ASP A 101 -9.14 6.11 2.73
CA ASP A 101 -10.27 5.49 2.07
C ASP A 101 -10.70 6.36 0.88
N MET A 102 -10.59 5.82 -0.33
CA MET A 102 -10.85 6.59 -1.53
C MET A 102 -12.34 6.85 -1.75
N SER A 103 -13.22 6.18 -1.02
CA SER A 103 -14.65 6.54 -1.00
C SER A 103 -14.92 7.95 -0.44
N GLU A 104 -14.00 8.48 0.39
CA GLU A 104 -14.06 9.86 0.89
C GLU A 104 -13.60 10.90 -0.14
N TYR A 105 -12.99 10.45 -1.26
CA TYR A 105 -12.37 11.29 -2.30
C TYR A 105 -12.99 11.06 -3.68
N MET A 106 -14.29 10.75 -3.73
CA MET A 106 -15.05 10.54 -4.96
C MET A 106 -15.36 11.86 -5.68
N GLU A 107 -15.53 12.93 -4.92
CA GLU A 107 -15.95 14.23 -5.43
C GLU A 107 -14.75 15.18 -5.59
N LYS A 108 -14.79 16.03 -6.61
CA LYS A 108 -13.71 16.98 -6.91
C LYS A 108 -13.32 17.87 -5.72
N HIS A 109 -14.30 18.32 -4.93
CA HIS A 109 -14.02 19.12 -3.73
C HIS A 109 -13.31 18.33 -2.62
N ALA A 110 -13.50 17.01 -2.57
CA ALA A 110 -12.80 16.16 -1.63
C ALA A 110 -11.33 15.96 -2.04
N VAL A 111 -11.03 15.92 -3.34
CA VAL A 111 -9.65 15.90 -3.85
C VAL A 111 -8.87 17.13 -3.38
N ALA A 112 -9.51 18.29 -3.31
CA ALA A 112 -8.88 19.50 -2.77
C ALA A 112 -8.46 19.35 -1.30
N ARG A 113 -9.14 18.53 -0.50
CA ARG A 113 -8.69 18.19 0.86
C ARG A 113 -7.51 17.22 0.87
N PHE A 114 -7.42 16.37 -0.15
CA PHE A 114 -6.35 15.37 -0.27
C PHE A 114 -5.00 16.01 -0.61
N ILE A 115 -4.98 16.96 -1.55
CA ILE A 115 -3.74 17.60 -2.06
C ILE A 115 -3.62 19.09 -1.69
N GLY A 116 -4.62 19.67 -1.03
CA GLY A 116 -4.72 21.09 -0.72
C GLY A 116 -5.67 21.83 -1.65
N ALA A 117 -6.39 22.81 -1.10
CA ALA A 117 -7.29 23.66 -1.88
C ALA A 117 -6.49 24.67 -2.72
N PRO A 118 -6.94 25.03 -3.94
CA PRO A 118 -6.33 26.13 -4.72
C PRO A 118 -6.40 27.47 -3.99
N PRO A 119 -5.51 28.43 -4.30
CA PRO A 119 -5.57 29.77 -3.77
C PRO A 119 -6.95 30.41 -3.96
N GLY A 120 -7.47 31.05 -2.92
CA GLY A 120 -8.80 31.69 -2.92
C GLY A 120 -9.96 30.80 -2.50
N TYR A 121 -9.75 29.50 -2.27
CA TYR A 121 -10.77 28.59 -1.73
C TYR A 121 -10.65 28.43 -0.22
N ILE A 122 -11.79 28.16 0.45
CA ILE A 122 -11.83 27.90 1.90
C ILE A 122 -10.96 26.67 2.20
N GLY A 123 -10.02 26.82 3.15
CA GLY A 123 -9.11 25.75 3.56
C GLY A 123 -7.76 25.73 2.85
N TYR A 124 -7.45 26.69 1.98
CA TYR A 124 -6.14 26.82 1.31
C TYR A 124 -4.94 26.75 2.26
N GLU A 125 -5.04 27.39 3.44
CA GLU A 125 -3.93 27.44 4.43
C GLU A 125 -3.62 26.07 5.08
N ARG A 126 -4.53 25.10 5.01
CA ARG A 126 -4.39 23.82 5.71
C ARG A 126 -3.46 22.82 5.02
N GLY A 127 -3.05 23.08 3.77
CA GLY A 127 -2.29 22.11 2.97
C GLY A 127 -3.10 20.86 2.62
N GLY A 128 -2.46 19.87 1.98
CA GLY A 128 -3.09 18.60 1.61
C GLY A 128 -2.92 17.52 2.68
N ALA A 129 -3.96 16.77 2.96
CA ALA A 129 -3.91 15.68 3.94
C ALA A 129 -2.82 14.64 3.60
N LEU A 130 -2.67 14.31 2.31
CA LEU A 130 -1.63 13.39 1.83
C LEU A 130 -0.24 13.97 2.03
N THR A 131 0.02 15.19 1.53
CA THR A 131 1.34 15.82 1.60
C THR A 131 1.79 16.07 3.03
N ASP A 132 0.89 16.51 3.91
CA ASP A 132 1.18 16.70 5.32
C ASP A 132 1.49 15.39 6.05
N SER A 133 0.76 14.32 5.74
CA SER A 133 0.98 12.99 6.32
C SER A 133 2.35 12.42 5.92
N ILE A 134 2.73 12.51 4.64
CA ILE A 134 4.03 12.05 4.14
C ILE A 134 5.17 12.89 4.71
N ARG A 135 5.00 14.21 4.83
CA ARG A 135 6.02 15.08 5.44
C ARG A 135 6.25 14.77 6.93
N LYS A 136 5.19 14.35 7.64
CA LYS A 136 5.30 13.90 9.03
C LYS A 136 5.97 12.52 9.13
N HIS A 137 5.67 11.63 8.18
CA HIS A 137 6.10 10.23 8.19
C HIS A 137 6.68 9.83 6.82
N PRO A 138 7.89 10.31 6.47
CA PRO A 138 8.48 10.07 5.15
C PRO A 138 8.84 8.59 4.89
N TYR A 139 8.91 7.78 5.93
CA TYR A 139 9.12 6.33 5.86
C TYR A 139 7.82 5.63 6.26
N SER A 140 7.05 5.20 5.28
CA SER A 140 5.72 4.65 5.54
C SER A 140 5.27 3.67 4.48
N VAL A 141 4.29 2.84 4.86
CA VAL A 141 3.38 2.17 3.94
C VAL A 141 2.14 3.04 3.82
N LEU A 142 1.90 3.56 2.64
CA LEU A 142 0.71 4.34 2.28
C LEU A 142 -0.30 3.42 1.60
N LEU A 143 -1.44 3.21 2.22
CA LEU A 143 -2.56 2.45 1.68
C LEU A 143 -3.64 3.41 1.18
N LEU A 144 -3.98 3.31 -0.11
CA LEU A 144 -5.15 3.92 -0.71
C LEU A 144 -6.19 2.82 -0.93
N ASP A 145 -7.20 2.79 -0.07
CA ASP A 145 -8.21 1.72 -0.06
C ASP A 145 -9.33 2.03 -1.05
N GLU A 146 -9.79 1.03 -1.82
CA GLU A 146 -10.84 1.14 -2.83
C GLU A 146 -10.57 2.20 -3.91
N ILE A 147 -9.37 2.13 -4.52
CA ILE A 147 -8.87 3.13 -5.47
C ILE A 147 -9.83 3.37 -6.66
N GLU A 148 -10.62 2.38 -7.05
CA GLU A 148 -11.62 2.49 -8.11
C GLU A 148 -12.74 3.49 -7.82
N LYS A 149 -12.90 3.90 -6.56
CA LYS A 149 -13.88 4.91 -6.15
C LYS A 149 -13.35 6.35 -6.22
N ALA A 150 -12.03 6.50 -6.32
CA ALA A 150 -11.40 7.81 -6.34
C ALA A 150 -11.82 8.64 -7.58
N HIS A 151 -11.92 9.95 -7.40
CA HIS A 151 -12.06 10.89 -8.52
C HIS A 151 -10.86 10.77 -9.48
N GLU A 152 -11.07 11.02 -10.77
CA GLU A 152 -10.01 10.91 -11.80
C GLU A 152 -8.75 11.75 -11.51
N ASP A 153 -8.89 12.91 -10.90
CA ASP A 153 -7.77 13.76 -10.50
C ASP A 153 -6.80 13.06 -9.54
N VAL A 154 -7.27 12.11 -8.71
CA VAL A 154 -6.42 11.32 -7.82
C VAL A 154 -5.45 10.45 -8.63
N PHE A 155 -5.90 9.86 -9.74
CA PHE A 155 -5.04 9.06 -10.60
C PHE A 155 -3.91 9.89 -11.23
N ASN A 156 -4.21 11.13 -11.64
CA ASN A 156 -3.20 12.04 -12.18
C ASN A 156 -2.12 12.38 -11.14
N ILE A 157 -2.53 12.57 -9.88
CA ILE A 157 -1.61 12.80 -8.76
C ILE A 157 -0.74 11.56 -8.52
N LEU A 158 -1.35 10.37 -8.54
CA LEU A 158 -0.62 9.12 -8.33
C LEU A 158 0.39 8.83 -9.44
N LEU A 159 0.07 9.15 -10.70
CA LEU A 159 1.02 9.07 -11.82
C LEU A 159 2.24 9.95 -11.55
N GLN A 160 2.06 11.20 -11.10
CA GLN A 160 3.16 12.09 -10.72
C GLN A 160 3.98 11.52 -9.57
N VAL A 161 3.34 10.98 -8.54
CA VAL A 161 4.01 10.36 -7.38
C VAL A 161 4.82 9.13 -7.83
N MET A 162 4.26 8.27 -8.68
CA MET A 162 4.94 7.05 -9.16
C MET A 162 6.13 7.36 -10.08
N ASP A 163 6.10 8.47 -10.84
CA ASP A 163 7.19 8.84 -11.75
C ASP A 163 8.32 9.60 -11.05
N TYR A 164 7.97 10.55 -10.16
CA TYR A 164 8.94 11.50 -9.59
C TYR A 164 9.14 11.36 -8.09
N ALA A 165 8.38 10.51 -7.41
CA ALA A 165 8.37 10.36 -5.96
C ALA A 165 8.26 11.69 -5.20
N THR A 166 7.65 12.70 -5.80
CA THR A 166 7.45 14.01 -5.19
C THR A 166 6.06 14.54 -5.53
N LEU A 167 5.46 15.20 -4.56
CA LEU A 167 4.21 15.92 -4.75
C LEU A 167 4.33 17.28 -4.09
N THR A 168 3.98 18.33 -4.82
CA THR A 168 3.92 19.69 -4.28
C THR A 168 2.44 20.04 -4.07
N ASP A 169 2.08 20.40 -2.85
CA ASP A 169 0.74 20.87 -2.55
C ASP A 169 0.49 22.29 -3.07
N ASN A 170 -0.76 22.71 -3.01
CA ASN A 170 -1.15 24.05 -3.48
C ASN A 170 -0.57 25.19 -2.63
N THR A 171 0.01 24.90 -1.44
CA THR A 171 0.75 25.88 -0.62
C THR A 171 2.24 25.93 -0.96
N GLY A 172 2.69 25.20 -1.99
CA GLY A 172 4.09 25.11 -2.42
C GLY A 172 4.97 24.18 -1.57
N LYS A 173 4.39 23.44 -0.62
CA LYS A 173 5.14 22.49 0.22
C LYS A 173 5.33 21.18 -0.53
N LYS A 174 6.58 20.71 -0.59
CA LYS A 174 6.93 19.43 -1.22
C LYS A 174 6.87 18.27 -0.22
N ALA A 175 6.29 17.16 -0.64
CA ALA A 175 6.33 15.87 0.04
C ALA A 175 7.19 14.89 -0.76
N ASP A 176 8.04 14.13 -0.06
CA ASP A 176 8.98 13.17 -0.66
C ASP A 176 8.50 11.74 -0.43
N PHE A 177 8.21 11.02 -1.51
CA PHE A 177 7.69 9.66 -1.51
C PHE A 177 8.77 8.60 -1.78
N ARG A 178 10.05 8.95 -1.94
CA ARG A 178 11.15 8.00 -2.25
C ARG A 178 11.30 6.87 -1.23
N ASN A 179 10.85 7.07 -0.01
CA ASN A 179 10.90 6.04 1.04
C ASN A 179 9.51 5.49 1.40
N VAL A 180 8.52 5.73 0.55
CA VAL A 180 7.14 5.26 0.73
C VAL A 180 6.93 3.99 -0.09
N ILE A 181 6.23 3.01 0.51
CA ILE A 181 5.63 1.91 -0.22
C ILE A 181 4.18 2.28 -0.46
N LEU A 182 3.82 2.49 -1.72
CA LEU A 182 2.47 2.83 -2.13
C LEU A 182 1.70 1.54 -2.41
N ILE A 183 0.62 1.32 -1.71
CA ILE A 183 -0.30 0.20 -1.90
C ILE A 183 -1.69 0.76 -2.20
N MET A 184 -2.28 0.28 -3.26
CA MET A 184 -3.67 0.59 -3.64
C MET A 184 -4.47 -0.70 -3.58
N THR A 185 -5.67 -0.68 -3.03
CA THR A 185 -6.56 -1.86 -3.08
C THR A 185 -7.68 -1.62 -4.06
N SER A 186 -8.13 -2.69 -4.69
CA SER A 186 -9.31 -2.69 -5.55
C SER A 186 -10.09 -3.99 -5.40
N ASN A 187 -11.40 -3.86 -5.47
CA ASN A 187 -12.31 -5.00 -5.56
C ASN A 187 -12.68 -5.32 -7.01
N ALA A 188 -12.03 -4.65 -7.97
CA ALA A 188 -12.19 -4.90 -9.40
C ALA A 188 -11.84 -6.35 -9.74
N GLY A 189 -12.63 -6.93 -10.63
CA GLY A 189 -12.46 -8.33 -11.04
C GLY A 189 -13.02 -9.37 -10.07
N ALA A 190 -13.23 -9.04 -8.81
CA ALA A 190 -13.78 -9.97 -7.82
C ALA A 190 -15.20 -10.45 -8.18
N ARG A 191 -16.04 -9.55 -8.70
CA ARG A 191 -17.41 -9.87 -9.15
C ARG A 191 -17.40 -10.72 -10.42
N GLU A 192 -16.49 -10.45 -11.32
CA GLU A 192 -16.31 -11.19 -12.57
C GLU A 192 -15.75 -12.59 -12.30
N MET A 193 -14.80 -12.71 -11.38
CA MET A 193 -14.27 -13.99 -10.91
C MET A 193 -15.36 -14.84 -10.23
N ALA A 194 -16.23 -14.23 -9.43
CA ALA A 194 -17.35 -14.90 -8.76
C ALA A 194 -18.45 -15.32 -9.74
N LYS A 195 -18.75 -14.53 -10.77
CA LYS A 195 -19.76 -14.87 -11.80
C LYS A 195 -19.35 -16.04 -12.70
N GLY A 196 -18.07 -16.33 -12.83
CA GLY A 196 -17.57 -17.50 -13.57
C GLY A 196 -17.87 -18.84 -12.91
N SER A 197 -18.37 -18.84 -11.68
CA SER A 197 -18.72 -20.07 -10.91
C SER A 197 -20.10 -20.66 -11.23
N ILE A 198 -20.91 -20.05 -12.09
CA ILE A 198 -22.28 -20.51 -12.42
C ILE A 198 -22.32 -21.34 -13.74
N GLY A 199 -21.21 -21.93 -14.15
CA GLY A 199 -21.12 -22.78 -15.32
C GLY A 199 -20.15 -23.94 -15.10
N PHE A 200 -20.40 -25.06 -15.75
CA PHE A 200 -19.76 -26.39 -15.58
C PHE A 200 -18.24 -26.47 -15.84
N SER A 201 -17.50 -25.39 -16.01
CA SER A 201 -16.05 -25.40 -16.18
C SER A 201 -15.37 -24.61 -15.06
N ARG A 202 -14.73 -25.35 -14.14
CA ARG A 202 -13.84 -24.82 -13.08
C ARG A 202 -12.43 -24.53 -13.64
N ASP A 203 -12.29 -23.82 -14.73
CA ASP A 203 -10.97 -23.41 -15.20
C ASP A 203 -10.50 -22.17 -14.45
N SER A 204 -9.55 -22.36 -13.53
CA SER A 204 -8.90 -21.29 -12.77
C SER A 204 -8.29 -20.22 -13.69
N LYS A 205 -7.88 -20.60 -14.90
CA LYS A 205 -7.35 -19.70 -15.93
C LYS A 205 -8.39 -18.71 -16.47
N ASP A 206 -9.65 -19.13 -16.60
CA ASP A 206 -10.74 -18.25 -17.06
C ASP A 206 -11.09 -17.18 -16.01
N ALA A 207 -11.05 -17.52 -14.74
CA ALA A 207 -11.27 -16.58 -13.65
C ALA A 207 -10.15 -15.53 -13.56
N GLU A 208 -8.90 -15.95 -13.72
CA GLU A 208 -7.73 -15.06 -13.74
C GLU A 208 -7.78 -14.12 -14.95
N TYR A 209 -8.13 -14.62 -16.14
CA TYR A 209 -8.28 -13.83 -17.34
C TYR A 209 -9.38 -12.76 -17.21
N LYS A 210 -10.54 -13.12 -16.65
CA LYS A 210 -11.64 -12.18 -16.39
C LYS A 210 -11.25 -11.11 -15.36
N GLY A 211 -10.53 -11.50 -14.31
CA GLY A 211 -9.99 -10.56 -13.33
C GLY A 211 -9.03 -9.56 -13.97
N LYS A 212 -8.14 -10.02 -14.83
CA LYS A 212 -7.20 -9.19 -15.57
C LYS A 212 -7.91 -8.22 -16.51
N ALA A 213 -8.88 -8.71 -17.28
CA ALA A 213 -9.68 -7.88 -18.18
C ALA A 213 -10.47 -6.78 -17.45
N ALA A 214 -10.97 -7.05 -16.25
CA ALA A 214 -11.64 -6.05 -15.42
C ALA A 214 -10.67 -4.95 -14.93
N ILE A 215 -9.45 -5.31 -14.56
CA ILE A 215 -8.39 -4.35 -14.19
C ILE A 215 -8.00 -3.50 -15.40
N GLU A 216 -7.87 -4.12 -16.57
CA GLU A 216 -7.52 -3.42 -17.82
C GLU A 216 -8.60 -2.42 -18.27
N LYS A 217 -9.85 -2.70 -17.94
CA LYS A 217 -10.97 -1.81 -18.23
C LYS A 217 -11.06 -0.63 -17.27
N LEU A 218 -10.68 -0.81 -16.01
CA LEU A 218 -10.78 0.23 -14.96
C LEU A 218 -9.57 1.15 -14.91
N PHE A 219 -8.38 0.62 -15.16
CA PHE A 219 -7.13 1.37 -15.04
C PHE A 219 -6.49 1.56 -16.40
N SER A 220 -6.13 2.79 -16.71
CA SER A 220 -5.47 3.13 -17.98
C SER A 220 -4.16 2.34 -18.15
N PRO A 221 -3.73 2.05 -19.38
CA PRO A 221 -2.43 1.41 -19.64
C PRO A 221 -1.28 2.19 -19.02
N GLU A 222 -1.35 3.51 -19.03
CA GLU A 222 -0.36 4.39 -18.45
C GLU A 222 -0.22 4.14 -16.93
N PHE A 223 -1.33 4.11 -16.20
CA PHE A 223 -1.35 3.84 -14.76
C PHE A 223 -0.78 2.46 -14.44
N ARG A 224 -1.22 1.42 -15.18
CA ARG A 224 -0.76 0.04 -14.98
C ARG A 224 0.74 -0.14 -15.21
N ASN A 225 1.31 0.57 -16.20
CA ASN A 225 2.74 0.49 -16.52
C ASN A 225 3.65 1.15 -15.48
N ARG A 226 3.09 1.95 -14.55
CA ARG A 226 3.83 2.55 -13.44
C ARG A 226 3.83 1.69 -12.18
N LEU A 227 2.99 0.65 -12.13
CA LEU A 227 2.95 -0.29 -11.01
C LEU A 227 4.16 -1.22 -11.07
N ASP A 228 4.79 -1.44 -9.92
CA ASP A 228 5.84 -2.46 -9.75
C ASP A 228 5.24 -3.87 -9.63
N GLY A 229 3.96 -3.97 -9.32
CA GLY A 229 3.25 -5.25 -9.30
C GLY A 229 1.74 -5.11 -9.06
N ILE A 230 1.01 -6.05 -9.68
CA ILE A 230 -0.40 -6.30 -9.41
C ILE A 230 -0.46 -7.61 -8.64
N ILE A 231 -0.92 -7.55 -7.39
CA ILE A 231 -0.95 -8.69 -6.47
C ILE A 231 -2.40 -9.15 -6.30
N SER A 232 -2.69 -10.34 -6.78
CA SER A 232 -4.04 -10.91 -6.72
C SER A 232 -4.23 -11.71 -5.44
N PHE A 233 -5.29 -11.40 -4.70
CA PHE A 233 -5.69 -12.08 -3.48
C PHE A 233 -6.81 -13.09 -3.80
N ALA A 234 -6.62 -14.32 -3.37
CA ALA A 234 -7.57 -15.40 -3.56
C ALA A 234 -8.74 -15.31 -2.56
N VAL A 235 -9.86 -15.92 -2.90
CA VAL A 235 -10.95 -16.18 -1.96
C VAL A 235 -10.44 -17.12 -0.86
N LEU A 236 -10.77 -16.83 0.39
CA LEU A 236 -10.39 -17.67 1.52
C LEU A 236 -11.22 -18.95 1.53
N SER A 237 -10.57 -20.09 1.76
CA SER A 237 -11.26 -21.35 2.03
C SER A 237 -11.95 -21.32 3.38
N GLN A 238 -12.92 -22.19 3.61
CA GLN A 238 -13.60 -22.31 4.90
C GLN A 238 -12.63 -22.62 6.04
N GLU A 239 -11.65 -23.48 5.78
CA GLU A 239 -10.59 -23.82 6.74
C GLU A 239 -9.73 -22.60 7.09
N THR A 240 -9.36 -21.81 6.08
CA THR A 240 -8.60 -20.57 6.31
C THR A 240 -9.42 -19.54 7.08
N MET A 241 -10.74 -19.44 6.81
CA MET A 241 -11.61 -18.55 7.59
C MET A 241 -11.68 -18.95 9.07
N GLN A 242 -11.68 -20.25 9.38
CA GLN A 242 -11.60 -20.71 10.78
C GLN A 242 -10.32 -20.25 11.47
N LEU A 243 -9.17 -20.37 10.82
CA LEU A 243 -7.89 -19.88 11.35
C LEU A 243 -7.91 -18.37 11.62
N VAL A 244 -8.56 -17.59 10.76
CA VAL A 244 -8.72 -16.14 10.95
C VAL A 244 -9.60 -15.85 12.15
N VAL A 245 -10.72 -16.57 12.33
CA VAL A 245 -11.61 -16.43 13.49
C VAL A 245 -10.88 -16.77 14.77
N ASP A 246 -10.16 -17.88 14.79
CA ASP A 246 -9.37 -18.32 15.97
C ASP A 246 -8.30 -17.28 16.35
N LYS A 247 -7.67 -16.64 15.36
CA LYS A 247 -6.73 -15.54 15.61
C LYS A 247 -7.44 -14.39 16.32
N PHE A 248 -8.59 -13.92 15.82
CA PHE A 248 -9.32 -12.81 16.43
C PHE A 248 -9.81 -13.14 17.85
N ILE A 249 -10.24 -14.37 18.10
CA ILE A 249 -10.64 -14.82 19.45
C ILE A 249 -9.45 -14.77 20.40
N ARG A 250 -8.26 -15.21 19.95
CA ARG A 250 -7.03 -15.14 20.78
C ARG A 250 -6.63 -13.68 21.06
N GLU A 251 -6.70 -12.81 20.07
CA GLU A 251 -6.40 -11.38 20.23
C GLU A 251 -7.37 -10.71 21.22
N LEU A 252 -8.66 -11.06 21.17
CA LEU A 252 -9.66 -10.56 22.11
C LEU A 252 -9.39 -11.05 23.54
N ASN A 253 -9.05 -12.33 23.71
CA ASN A 253 -8.72 -12.90 25.03
C ASN A 253 -7.46 -12.30 25.65
N LEU A 254 -6.55 -11.72 24.85
CA LEU A 254 -5.37 -11.02 25.36
C LEU A 254 -5.65 -9.58 25.76
N GLN A 255 -6.78 -9.02 25.36
CA GLN A 255 -7.20 -7.66 25.70
C GLN A 255 -8.12 -7.59 26.93
N LEU A 256 -8.67 -8.74 27.33
CA LEU A 256 -9.48 -8.93 28.55
C LEU A 256 -8.58 -9.31 29.74
#